data_d60c9e0d812c8dfcf4b216e9d9f8da83
#
_entry.id   d60c9e0d812c8dfcf4b216e9d9f8da83
#
_cell.length_a   1.000
_cell.length_b   1.000
_cell.length_c   1.000
_cell.angle_alpha   90.00
_cell.angle_beta   90.00
_cell.angle_gamma   90.00
#
_symmetry.space_group_name_H-M   'P 1'
#
loop_
_entity.id
_entity.type
_entity.pdbx_description
1 polymer ?
#
loop_
_entity_poly.entity_id
_entity_poly.type
_entity_poly.pdbx_seq_one_letter_code
_entity_poly.pdbx_strand_id
1 'polypeptide(L)'
;MSCNDSALVERIAALPFVRETEKVWIAPGGDGPFMATERDSLINRPSVHPDSIYGLAVDQIRLSNGDKLHEEGFKGQGMTIAVIDAGFHNADKITAMQNIRILGTKDFVNPQSDIFAESSHGMAVLSCIAMNRPGVMTGTAPEASFWLLRSEDEYSEHLVEQDYWAAAVEYADSVGVDVLNTSLGYYAFDDKSKNYKLRNLDGHHALMSRQASRIADKGMVLVCSAGNSGAGSWKKITPPGDAGNVLTVGAVDKEAVLAPFSSVGNTADHRIKPDIVAVGLGADVIRTDGNQGRANGTSFASPIMCGMVACLWQACPELTAKEVMELVRRSGDRADFPDNIYGYGVPDMWKAYQDYLLKR
;
A
#
# COMPACT_ATOMS: atom_id res chain seq x y z
N MET A 1 17.07 -0.79 -17.02
CA MET A 1 17.82 -0.14 -18.12
C MET A 1 16.98 -0.26 -19.38
N SER A 2 16.61 0.84 -20.00
CA SER A 2 15.94 0.82 -21.31
C SER A 2 16.99 0.69 -22.42
N CYS A 3 16.89 -0.30 -23.28
CA CYS A 3 17.84 -0.54 -24.34
C CYS A 3 17.13 -1.10 -25.58
N ASN A 4 17.28 -0.41 -26.71
CA ASN A 4 16.75 -0.80 -28.01
C ASN A 4 17.80 -1.52 -28.90
N ASP A 5 19.01 -1.72 -28.40
CA ASP A 5 20.12 -2.35 -29.13
C ASP A 5 20.31 -3.80 -28.65
N SER A 6 19.90 -4.75 -29.47
CA SER A 6 20.05 -6.19 -29.19
C SER A 6 21.50 -6.60 -28.98
N ALA A 7 22.45 -6.00 -29.73
CA ALA A 7 23.87 -6.32 -29.59
C ALA A 7 24.43 -5.84 -28.25
N LEU A 8 23.91 -4.74 -27.73
CA LEU A 8 24.26 -4.27 -26.37
C LEU A 8 23.69 -5.20 -25.29
N VAL A 9 22.47 -5.70 -25.46
CA VAL A 9 21.85 -6.67 -24.53
C VAL A 9 22.70 -7.97 -24.49
N GLU A 10 23.13 -8.50 -25.64
CA GLU A 10 23.99 -9.69 -25.68
C GLU A 10 25.33 -9.43 -24.96
N ARG A 11 25.93 -8.28 -25.16
CA ARG A 11 27.19 -7.90 -24.49
C ARG A 11 27.00 -7.79 -22.96
N ILE A 12 25.86 -7.26 -22.49
CA ILE A 12 25.52 -7.19 -21.07
C ILE A 12 25.30 -8.60 -20.53
N ALA A 13 24.55 -9.45 -21.21
CA ALA A 13 24.30 -10.84 -20.81
C ALA A 13 25.59 -11.66 -20.67
N ALA A 14 26.62 -11.33 -21.45
CA ALA A 14 27.93 -12.01 -21.40
C ALA A 14 28.83 -11.55 -20.24
N LEU A 15 28.46 -10.54 -19.46
CA LEU A 15 29.25 -10.08 -18.32
C LEU A 15 29.21 -11.10 -17.17
N PRO A 16 30.35 -11.38 -16.50
CA PRO A 16 30.46 -12.48 -15.55
C PRO A 16 29.62 -12.32 -14.27
N PHE A 17 29.13 -11.12 -14.01
CA PHE A 17 28.25 -10.82 -12.88
C PHE A 17 26.77 -10.70 -13.27
N VAL A 18 26.42 -10.83 -14.57
CA VAL A 18 25.04 -10.87 -15.05
C VAL A 18 24.58 -12.32 -15.07
N ARG A 19 23.57 -12.62 -14.25
CA ARG A 19 23.03 -13.97 -14.10
C ARG A 19 22.06 -14.32 -15.21
N GLU A 20 21.20 -13.38 -15.56
CA GLU A 20 20.16 -13.51 -16.58
C GLU A 20 19.74 -12.14 -17.10
N THR A 21 19.17 -12.10 -18.29
CA THR A 21 18.49 -10.93 -18.86
C THR A 21 17.08 -11.33 -19.26
N GLU A 22 16.10 -10.52 -18.92
CA GLU A 22 14.69 -10.71 -19.27
C GLU A 22 14.14 -9.48 -19.98
N LYS A 23 13.37 -9.71 -21.07
CA LYS A 23 12.65 -8.64 -21.73
C LYS A 23 11.33 -8.40 -21.01
N VAL A 24 11.20 -7.25 -20.34
CA VAL A 24 10.04 -6.91 -19.49
C VAL A 24 9.01 -6.04 -20.22
N TRP A 25 9.43 -5.32 -21.29
CA TRP A 25 8.57 -4.41 -22.01
C TRP A 25 9.12 -4.05 -23.40
N ILE A 26 8.24 -3.61 -24.31
CA ILE A 26 8.60 -2.99 -25.59
C ILE A 26 7.90 -1.65 -25.65
N ALA A 27 8.67 -0.55 -25.78
CA ALA A 27 8.08 0.76 -25.97
C ALA A 27 7.14 0.77 -27.17
N PRO A 28 5.89 1.25 -27.05
CA PRO A 28 5.06 1.50 -28.20
C PRO A 28 5.79 2.48 -29.11
N GLY A 29 5.92 2.15 -30.41
CA GLY A 29 6.52 3.04 -31.37
C GLY A 29 5.63 4.26 -31.59
N GLY A 30 5.94 5.39 -30.97
CA GLY A 30 5.23 6.64 -31.20
C GLY A 30 5.50 7.65 -30.07
N ASP A 31 6.17 8.75 -30.41
CA ASP A 31 6.21 9.95 -29.60
C ASP A 31 4.80 10.63 -29.64
N GLY A 32 3.86 10.08 -28.91
CA GLY A 32 2.58 10.76 -28.67
C GLY A 32 2.85 11.99 -27.78
N PRO A 33 2.37 13.20 -28.15
CA PRO A 33 2.54 14.35 -27.29
C PRO A 33 1.77 14.13 -25.99
N PHE A 34 2.47 14.14 -24.86
CA PHE A 34 1.87 14.23 -23.54
C PHE A 34 1.05 15.53 -23.50
N MET A 35 -0.26 15.41 -23.46
CA MET A 35 -1.15 16.54 -23.25
C MET A 35 -1.13 16.85 -21.75
N ALA A 36 -0.41 17.91 -21.38
CA ALA A 36 -0.55 18.48 -20.05
C ALA A 36 -2.01 18.98 -19.91
N THR A 37 -2.78 18.33 -19.04
CA THR A 37 -4.11 18.80 -18.68
C THR A 37 -3.98 20.06 -17.84
N GLU A 38 -4.66 21.14 -18.24
CA GLU A 38 -4.76 22.36 -17.43
C GLU A 38 -5.36 22.01 -16.06
N ARG A 39 -4.67 22.39 -15.01
CA ARG A 39 -5.12 22.18 -13.64
C ARG A 39 -6.20 23.20 -13.27
N ASP A 40 -7.37 22.71 -12.90
CA ASP A 40 -8.46 23.52 -12.38
C ASP A 40 -8.16 24.13 -11.00
N SER A 41 -8.97 25.12 -10.62
CA SER A 41 -8.92 25.77 -9.30
C SER A 41 -9.22 24.80 -8.15
N LEU A 42 -8.87 25.18 -6.92
CA LEU A 42 -9.07 24.39 -5.70
C LEU A 42 -10.51 23.85 -5.57
N ILE A 43 -10.61 22.56 -5.23
CA ILE A 43 -11.87 21.85 -5.04
C ILE A 43 -12.27 21.87 -3.57
N ASN A 44 -13.41 22.50 -3.23
CA ASN A 44 -13.87 22.65 -1.84
C ASN A 44 -15.32 22.19 -1.67
N ARG A 45 -15.53 20.90 -1.37
CA ARG A 45 -16.88 20.31 -1.20
C ARG A 45 -17.02 19.32 -0.04
N PRO A 46 -16.41 19.53 1.16
CA PRO A 46 -16.58 18.56 2.24
C PRO A 46 -17.91 18.71 2.96
N SER A 47 -18.55 17.58 3.28
CA SER A 47 -19.59 17.52 4.30
C SER A 47 -18.93 17.50 5.70
N VAL A 48 -19.48 18.22 6.66
CA VAL A 48 -18.94 18.30 8.02
C VAL A 48 -19.82 17.49 8.97
N HIS A 49 -19.19 16.61 9.77
CA HIS A 49 -19.82 15.84 10.85
C HIS A 49 -19.24 16.29 12.18
N PRO A 50 -19.82 17.33 12.83
CA PRO A 50 -19.19 18.04 13.96
C PRO A 50 -19.02 17.19 15.22
N ASP A 51 -19.78 16.10 15.37
CA ASP A 51 -19.78 15.27 16.59
C ASP A 51 -18.68 14.19 16.60
N SER A 52 -17.86 14.11 15.55
CA SER A 52 -16.78 13.14 15.45
C SER A 52 -15.54 13.73 14.80
N ILE A 53 -14.38 13.60 15.46
CA ILE A 53 -13.09 14.00 14.89
C ILE A 53 -12.75 13.18 13.63
N TYR A 54 -13.24 11.94 13.52
CA TYR A 54 -12.97 11.04 12.39
C TYR A 54 -13.96 11.23 11.22
N GLY A 55 -15.05 11.98 11.43
CA GLY A 55 -16.13 12.08 10.45
C GLY A 55 -16.72 10.71 10.14
N LEU A 56 -16.87 10.37 8.86
CA LEU A 56 -17.38 9.05 8.44
C LEU A 56 -16.36 7.91 8.65
N ALA A 57 -15.08 8.21 8.75
CA ALA A 57 -14.02 7.20 8.87
C ALA A 57 -13.90 6.54 10.26
N VAL A 58 -14.82 6.84 11.17
CA VAL A 58 -14.75 6.38 12.56
C VAL A 58 -14.69 4.85 12.68
N ASP A 59 -15.50 4.12 11.90
CA ASP A 59 -15.60 2.67 11.99
C ASP A 59 -14.29 1.99 11.54
N GLN A 60 -13.64 2.50 10.50
CA GLN A 60 -12.39 1.92 9.98
C GLN A 60 -11.18 2.14 10.91
N ILE A 61 -11.27 3.11 11.82
CA ILE A 61 -10.24 3.37 12.83
C ILE A 61 -10.53 2.57 14.10
N ARG A 62 -11.79 2.58 14.56
CA ARG A 62 -12.21 1.91 15.79
C ARG A 62 -12.21 0.41 15.73
N LEU A 63 -12.40 -0.18 14.53
CA LEU A 63 -12.36 -1.62 14.36
C LEU A 63 -11.05 -2.24 14.90
N SER A 64 -9.94 -1.51 14.77
CA SER A 64 -8.63 -1.91 15.29
C SER A 64 -8.22 -1.21 16.61
N ASN A 65 -9.15 -0.56 17.31
CA ASN A 65 -8.85 0.27 18.50
C ASN A 65 -7.77 1.35 18.24
N GLY A 66 -7.66 1.84 17.01
CA GLY A 66 -6.70 2.87 16.61
C GLY A 66 -7.00 4.24 17.20
N ASP A 67 -8.27 4.51 17.49
CA ASP A 67 -8.70 5.72 18.20
C ASP A 67 -8.04 5.86 19.58
N LYS A 68 -7.79 4.77 20.28
CA LYS A 68 -7.09 4.77 21.57
C LYS A 68 -5.62 5.16 21.44
N LEU A 69 -4.93 4.79 20.37
CA LEU A 69 -3.58 5.29 20.09
C LEU A 69 -3.61 6.80 19.84
N HIS A 70 -4.60 7.28 19.09
CA HIS A 70 -4.77 8.71 18.83
C HIS A 70 -5.08 9.52 20.09
N GLU A 71 -5.85 8.96 21.03
CA GLU A 71 -6.16 9.57 22.34
C GLU A 71 -4.89 9.75 23.19
N GLU A 72 -3.94 8.81 23.09
CA GLU A 72 -2.63 8.91 23.75
C GLU A 72 -1.63 9.81 22.98
N GLY A 73 -2.03 10.39 21.84
CA GLY A 73 -1.22 11.30 21.03
C GLY A 73 -0.38 10.61 19.93
N PHE A 74 -0.52 9.31 19.73
CA PHE A 74 0.20 8.58 18.69
C PHE A 74 -0.58 8.65 17.37
N LYS A 75 -0.29 9.66 16.54
CA LYS A 75 -0.97 9.97 15.28
C LYS A 75 -0.05 9.95 14.08
N GLY A 76 1.11 9.30 14.23
CA GLY A 76 2.13 9.22 13.18
C GLY A 76 3.14 10.38 13.19
N GLN A 77 3.14 11.25 14.20
CA GLN A 77 4.09 12.35 14.28
C GLN A 77 5.55 11.82 14.31
N GLY A 78 6.38 12.39 13.44
CA GLY A 78 7.78 11.97 13.29
C GLY A 78 7.98 10.76 12.37
N MET A 79 6.91 10.06 12.00
CA MET A 79 6.95 8.93 11.07
C MET A 79 6.88 9.41 9.61
N THR A 80 7.63 8.75 8.75
CA THR A 80 7.61 8.98 7.30
C THR A 80 6.99 7.77 6.58
N ILE A 81 5.93 8.02 5.82
CA ILE A 81 5.21 7.00 5.07
C ILE A 81 5.39 7.23 3.57
N ALA A 82 5.72 6.19 2.81
CA ALA A 82 5.62 6.23 1.36
C ALA A 82 4.33 5.53 0.89
N VAL A 83 3.60 6.18 -0.02
CA VAL A 83 2.48 5.57 -0.74
C VAL A 83 2.94 5.32 -2.18
N ILE A 84 3.01 4.03 -2.56
CA ILE A 84 3.38 3.60 -3.91
C ILE A 84 2.09 3.18 -4.63
N ASP A 85 1.74 3.88 -5.73
CA ASP A 85 0.46 3.72 -6.40
C ASP A 85 0.52 4.17 -7.89
N ALA A 86 -0.62 4.21 -8.58
CA ALA A 86 -0.73 4.58 -10.00
C ALA A 86 -0.80 6.09 -10.26
N GLY A 87 -0.97 6.92 -9.23
CA GLY A 87 -1.11 8.38 -9.32
C GLY A 87 -1.90 8.95 -8.17
N PHE A 88 -1.97 10.28 -8.08
CA PHE A 88 -2.57 10.99 -6.94
C PHE A 88 -3.45 12.16 -7.40
N HIS A 89 -4.36 11.88 -8.35
CA HIS A 89 -5.15 12.90 -9.06
C HIS A 89 -5.80 13.92 -8.11
N ASN A 90 -5.51 15.20 -8.33
CA ASN A 90 -6.02 16.33 -7.55
C ASN A 90 -5.66 16.35 -6.05
N ALA A 91 -4.80 15.47 -5.54
CA ALA A 91 -4.44 15.48 -4.12
C ALA A 91 -3.85 16.83 -3.66
N ASP A 92 -3.18 17.53 -4.54
CA ASP A 92 -2.61 18.87 -4.33
C ASP A 92 -3.65 20.01 -4.40
N LYS A 93 -4.86 19.75 -4.93
CA LYS A 93 -5.92 20.75 -5.12
C LYS A 93 -7.09 20.63 -4.16
N ILE A 94 -7.32 19.43 -3.63
CA ILE A 94 -8.44 19.18 -2.73
C ILE A 94 -8.19 19.90 -1.40
N THR A 95 -9.01 20.90 -1.08
CA THR A 95 -8.86 21.73 0.13
C THR A 95 -8.82 20.88 1.41
N ALA A 96 -9.58 19.78 1.44
CA ALA A 96 -9.58 18.88 2.58
C ALA A 96 -8.23 18.18 2.80
N MET A 97 -7.39 18.06 1.78
CA MET A 97 -6.07 17.41 1.81
C MET A 97 -4.91 18.38 2.00
N GLN A 98 -5.14 19.69 2.05
CA GLN A 98 -4.06 20.68 2.14
C GLN A 98 -3.29 20.69 3.46
N ASN A 99 -3.80 20.02 4.49
CA ASN A 99 -3.10 19.86 5.76
C ASN A 99 -2.15 18.65 5.79
N ILE A 100 -2.06 17.89 4.70
CA ILE A 100 -1.19 16.73 4.58
C ILE A 100 0.26 17.18 4.36
N ARG A 101 1.20 16.64 5.13
CA ARG A 101 2.62 16.94 5.00
C ARG A 101 3.27 16.07 3.93
N ILE A 102 3.21 16.50 2.68
CA ILE A 102 3.90 15.84 1.56
C ILE A 102 5.35 16.34 1.51
N LEU A 103 6.33 15.43 1.67
CA LEU A 103 7.76 15.71 1.61
C LEU A 103 8.25 15.78 0.18
N GLY A 104 7.65 15.04 -0.72
CA GLY A 104 7.97 15.06 -2.14
C GLY A 104 7.24 13.99 -2.92
N THR A 105 7.45 14.03 -4.23
CA THR A 105 6.81 13.11 -5.18
C THR A 105 7.84 12.58 -6.15
N LYS A 106 7.61 11.36 -6.70
CA LYS A 106 8.42 10.84 -7.80
C LYS A 106 7.62 9.90 -8.69
N ASP A 107 7.80 10.05 -10.00
CA ASP A 107 7.22 9.18 -11.01
C ASP A 107 8.30 8.27 -11.60
N PHE A 108 8.11 6.95 -11.50
CA PHE A 108 9.02 5.94 -12.04
C PHE A 108 8.54 5.41 -13.39
N VAL A 109 7.26 5.63 -13.74
CA VAL A 109 6.68 5.25 -15.02
C VAL A 109 7.05 6.28 -16.08
N ASN A 110 6.79 7.55 -15.79
CA ASN A 110 7.14 8.68 -16.66
C ASN A 110 7.66 9.87 -15.84
N PRO A 111 8.98 10.04 -15.75
CA PRO A 111 9.58 11.10 -14.95
C PRO A 111 9.21 12.55 -15.36
N GLN A 112 8.56 12.72 -16.51
CA GLN A 112 8.11 14.01 -17.01
C GLN A 112 6.63 14.29 -16.74
N SER A 113 5.89 13.31 -16.24
CA SER A 113 4.48 13.49 -15.91
C SER A 113 4.30 14.17 -14.55
N ASP A 114 3.09 14.65 -14.34
CA ASP A 114 2.65 15.16 -13.05
C ASP A 114 1.79 14.12 -12.36
N ILE A 115 2.28 13.52 -11.30
CA ILE A 115 1.57 12.47 -10.56
C ILE A 115 0.19 12.91 -10.05
N PHE A 116 -0.03 14.23 -9.92
CA PHE A 116 -1.32 14.80 -9.54
C PHE A 116 -2.31 14.94 -10.70
N ALA A 117 -1.88 14.63 -11.93
CA ALA A 117 -2.75 14.53 -13.11
C ALA A 117 -3.01 13.06 -13.51
N GLU A 118 -2.33 12.11 -12.86
CA GLU A 118 -2.43 10.67 -13.12
C GLU A 118 -3.59 10.03 -12.34
N SER A 119 -3.59 8.70 -12.18
CA SER A 119 -4.67 7.94 -11.54
C SER A 119 -5.24 8.56 -10.26
N SER A 120 -6.55 8.36 -10.08
CA SER A 120 -7.28 8.74 -8.87
C SER A 120 -7.10 7.77 -7.70
N HIS A 121 -6.61 6.55 -7.97
CA HIS A 121 -6.58 5.46 -7.00
C HIS A 121 -5.69 5.80 -5.80
N GLY A 122 -4.45 6.20 -6.02
CA GLY A 122 -3.52 6.54 -4.92
C GLY A 122 -3.96 7.75 -4.11
N MET A 123 -4.73 8.69 -4.68
CA MET A 123 -5.32 9.79 -3.92
C MET A 123 -6.34 9.28 -2.90
N ALA A 124 -7.23 8.37 -3.32
CA ALA A 124 -8.20 7.75 -2.41
C ALA A 124 -7.50 6.90 -1.33
N VAL A 125 -6.45 6.14 -1.71
CA VAL A 125 -5.58 5.40 -0.79
C VAL A 125 -4.91 6.34 0.22
N LEU A 126 -4.29 7.43 -0.24
CA LEU A 126 -3.66 8.44 0.61
C LEU A 126 -4.65 9.03 1.63
N SER A 127 -5.90 9.25 1.22
CA SER A 127 -6.92 9.82 2.09
C SER A 127 -7.21 8.94 3.31
N CYS A 128 -7.11 7.60 3.20
CA CYS A 128 -7.29 6.67 4.31
C CYS A 128 -6.24 6.85 5.41
N ILE A 129 -5.00 7.25 5.03
CA ILE A 129 -3.88 7.40 5.96
C ILE A 129 -3.77 8.84 6.47
N ALA A 130 -3.76 9.78 5.54
CA ALA A 130 -3.17 11.10 5.70
C ALA A 130 -4.17 12.22 6.00
N MET A 131 -5.47 11.98 5.79
CA MET A 131 -6.47 13.02 6.03
C MET A 131 -6.34 13.59 7.45
N ASN A 132 -6.30 14.91 7.55
CA ASN A 132 -6.20 15.64 8.82
C ASN A 132 -7.18 16.80 8.82
N ARG A 133 -8.47 16.47 8.79
CA ARG A 133 -9.54 17.47 8.87
C ARG A 133 -10.67 16.98 9.77
N PRO A 134 -10.54 17.24 11.09
CA PRO A 134 -11.55 16.87 12.08
C PRO A 134 -12.96 17.30 11.67
N GLY A 135 -13.95 16.42 11.87
CA GLY A 135 -15.34 16.64 11.46
C GLY A 135 -15.64 16.33 9.99
N VAL A 136 -14.62 16.25 9.12
CA VAL A 136 -14.75 15.80 7.72
C VAL A 136 -14.28 14.36 7.61
N MET A 137 -12.99 14.15 7.77
CA MET A 137 -12.34 12.86 7.81
C MET A 137 -10.98 13.01 8.49
N THR A 138 -10.65 12.11 9.40
CA THR A 138 -9.30 11.95 9.93
C THR A 138 -8.81 10.55 9.56
N GLY A 139 -7.67 10.48 8.90
CA GLY A 139 -7.03 9.24 8.51
C GLY A 139 -6.34 8.55 9.68
N THR A 140 -5.70 7.43 9.40
CA THR A 140 -5.10 6.57 10.43
C THR A 140 -3.74 7.04 10.92
N ALA A 141 -3.02 7.92 10.17
CA ALA A 141 -1.79 8.58 10.61
C ALA A 141 -1.77 10.05 10.15
N PRO A 142 -2.69 10.90 10.68
CA PRO A 142 -2.92 12.24 10.15
C PRO A 142 -1.77 13.22 10.39
N GLU A 143 -0.82 12.90 11.27
CA GLU A 143 0.34 13.74 11.60
C GLU A 143 1.67 13.20 11.03
N ALA A 144 1.61 12.12 10.25
CA ALA A 144 2.78 11.59 9.52
C ALA A 144 3.20 12.49 8.36
N SER A 145 4.39 12.24 7.84
CA SER A 145 4.92 12.87 6.63
C SER A 145 4.90 11.86 5.47
N PHE A 146 4.69 12.34 4.24
CA PHE A 146 4.41 11.45 3.11
C PHE A 146 5.34 11.67 1.92
N TRP A 147 5.82 10.57 1.34
CA TRP A 147 6.33 10.49 -0.02
C TRP A 147 5.28 9.85 -0.92
N LEU A 148 5.01 10.46 -2.08
CA LEU A 148 4.04 9.93 -3.06
C LEU A 148 4.81 9.45 -4.29
N LEU A 149 4.74 8.14 -4.55
CA LEU A 149 5.57 7.49 -5.55
C LEU A 149 4.67 6.77 -6.57
N ARG A 150 4.81 7.11 -7.86
CA ARG A 150 4.07 6.43 -8.92
C ARG A 150 4.93 5.33 -9.52
N SER A 151 4.41 4.10 -9.57
CA SER A 151 5.07 2.94 -10.16
C SER A 151 4.16 2.12 -11.07
N GLU A 152 2.91 2.51 -11.27
CA GLU A 152 1.92 1.78 -12.07
C GLU A 152 1.38 2.62 -13.21
N ASP A 153 1.18 1.96 -14.37
CA ASP A 153 0.50 2.48 -15.54
C ASP A 153 -0.90 1.82 -15.67
N GLU A 154 -1.97 2.52 -15.37
CA GLU A 154 -3.35 1.99 -15.44
C GLU A 154 -3.78 1.51 -16.84
N TYR A 155 -3.03 1.85 -17.88
CA TYR A 155 -3.39 1.53 -19.26
C TYR A 155 -2.72 0.24 -19.77
N SER A 156 -1.81 -0.33 -19.00
CA SER A 156 -1.08 -1.52 -19.40
C SER A 156 -0.69 -2.36 -18.18
N GLU A 157 -0.48 -3.66 -18.38
CA GLU A 157 -0.06 -4.58 -17.33
C GLU A 157 1.18 -5.33 -17.79
N HIS A 158 2.36 -4.75 -17.56
CA HIS A 158 3.62 -5.27 -18.00
C HIS A 158 4.58 -5.61 -16.86
N LEU A 159 5.47 -6.58 -17.08
CA LEU A 159 6.49 -6.96 -16.09
C LEU A 159 7.39 -5.79 -15.66
N VAL A 160 7.56 -4.78 -16.53
CA VAL A 160 8.36 -3.58 -16.21
C VAL A 160 7.83 -2.80 -15.01
N GLU A 161 6.55 -2.90 -14.69
CA GLU A 161 5.97 -2.25 -13.52
C GLU A 161 6.55 -2.78 -12.20
N GLN A 162 7.00 -4.03 -12.19
CA GLN A 162 7.74 -4.56 -11.05
C GLN A 162 9.13 -3.91 -10.90
N ASP A 163 9.78 -3.51 -12.00
CA ASP A 163 11.04 -2.77 -11.97
C ASP A 163 10.80 -1.34 -11.47
N TYR A 164 9.70 -0.69 -11.90
CA TYR A 164 9.31 0.63 -11.41
C TYR A 164 9.01 0.59 -9.90
N TRP A 165 8.27 -0.44 -9.47
CA TRP A 165 7.98 -0.65 -8.07
C TRP A 165 9.24 -0.89 -7.24
N ALA A 166 10.16 -1.73 -7.73
CA ALA A 166 11.43 -1.98 -7.06
C ALA A 166 12.26 -0.70 -6.92
N ALA A 167 12.32 0.12 -7.99
CA ALA A 167 13.00 1.42 -7.95
C ALA A 167 12.32 2.40 -6.97
N ALA A 168 10.99 2.37 -6.86
CA ALA A 168 10.25 3.19 -5.90
C ALA A 168 10.58 2.78 -4.45
N VAL A 169 10.70 1.48 -4.17
CA VAL A 169 11.11 0.96 -2.86
C VAL A 169 12.54 1.34 -2.50
N GLU A 170 13.48 1.21 -3.46
CA GLU A 170 14.88 1.63 -3.25
C GLU A 170 14.98 3.15 -3.00
N TYR A 171 14.16 3.92 -3.68
CA TYR A 171 14.08 5.36 -3.43
C TYR A 171 13.53 5.65 -2.04
N ALA A 172 12.47 4.96 -1.62
CA ALA A 172 11.88 5.11 -0.29
C ALA A 172 12.91 4.83 0.82
N ASP A 173 13.74 3.78 0.68
CA ASP A 173 14.88 3.49 1.57
C ASP A 173 15.87 4.67 1.59
N SER A 174 16.23 5.19 0.42
CA SER A 174 17.21 6.27 0.29
C SER A 174 16.79 7.60 0.92
N VAL A 175 15.49 7.84 1.08
CA VAL A 175 14.93 9.08 1.67
C VAL A 175 14.44 8.88 3.11
N GLY A 176 14.69 7.71 3.71
CA GLY A 176 14.44 7.42 5.12
C GLY A 176 12.96 7.21 5.45
N VAL A 177 12.25 6.44 4.63
CA VAL A 177 10.87 6.03 4.89
C VAL A 177 10.82 4.95 5.98
N ASP A 178 9.88 5.05 6.91
CA ASP A 178 9.65 4.06 7.96
C ASP A 178 8.65 2.99 7.49
N VAL A 179 7.52 3.41 6.94
CA VAL A 179 6.43 2.52 6.52
C VAL A 179 6.05 2.77 5.06
N LEU A 180 5.92 1.68 4.30
CA LEU A 180 5.46 1.72 2.91
C LEU A 180 4.04 1.16 2.82
N ASN A 181 3.16 1.85 2.10
CA ASN A 181 1.92 1.30 1.62
C ASN A 181 2.02 0.99 0.13
N THR A 182 1.66 -0.22 -0.28
CA THR A 182 1.42 -0.54 -1.70
C THR A 182 0.05 -1.19 -1.85
N SER A 183 -0.80 -0.56 -2.64
CA SER A 183 -2.15 -1.06 -2.94
C SER A 183 -2.20 -1.69 -4.34
N LEU A 184 -1.09 -2.24 -4.78
CA LEU A 184 -0.82 -2.85 -6.08
C LEU A 184 -0.59 -4.35 -5.95
N GLY A 185 -0.78 -5.09 -7.06
CA GLY A 185 -0.48 -6.51 -7.04
C GLY A 185 -0.74 -7.20 -8.37
N TYR A 186 0.20 -7.98 -8.85
CA TYR A 186 0.25 -8.53 -10.19
C TYR A 186 0.19 -10.06 -10.22
N TYR A 187 -0.57 -10.63 -11.15
CA TYR A 187 -0.55 -12.06 -11.45
C TYR A 187 -0.88 -12.35 -12.93
N ALA A 188 -1.52 -11.43 -13.61
CA ALA A 188 -1.90 -11.53 -15.01
C ALA A 188 -1.37 -10.32 -15.76
N PHE A 189 -0.74 -10.55 -16.90
CA PHE A 189 -0.09 -9.55 -17.73
C PHE A 189 -0.69 -9.54 -19.14
N ASP A 190 -0.49 -8.45 -19.87
CA ASP A 190 -0.90 -8.32 -21.26
C ASP A 190 -0.26 -9.41 -22.12
N ASP A 191 1.03 -9.71 -21.90
CA ASP A 191 1.64 -10.93 -22.39
C ASP A 191 1.29 -12.10 -21.46
N LYS A 192 0.26 -12.85 -21.84
CA LYS A 192 -0.25 -14.00 -21.06
C LYS A 192 0.79 -15.09 -20.80
N SER A 193 1.89 -15.15 -21.56
CA SER A 193 3.00 -16.08 -21.32
C SER A 193 3.74 -15.77 -20.01
N LYS A 194 3.62 -14.54 -19.51
CA LYS A 194 4.22 -14.03 -18.27
C LYS A 194 3.34 -14.20 -17.04
N ASN A 195 2.08 -14.63 -17.22
CA ASN A 195 1.14 -14.79 -16.11
C ASN A 195 1.68 -15.73 -15.05
N TYR A 196 1.57 -15.31 -13.80
CA TYR A 196 1.95 -16.14 -12.67
C TYR A 196 0.96 -17.30 -12.46
N LYS A 197 1.47 -18.36 -11.86
CA LYS A 197 0.73 -19.53 -11.42
C LYS A 197 0.79 -19.64 -9.91
N LEU A 198 -0.13 -20.38 -9.30
CA LEU A 198 -0.16 -20.53 -7.83
C LEU A 198 1.19 -21.00 -7.25
N ARG A 199 1.92 -21.83 -7.95
CA ARG A 199 3.27 -22.28 -7.55
C ARG A 199 4.32 -21.17 -7.50
N ASN A 200 4.04 -20.01 -8.10
CA ASN A 200 4.93 -18.85 -8.12
C ASN A 200 4.74 -17.92 -6.90
N LEU A 201 3.73 -18.19 -6.07
CA LEU A 201 3.44 -17.42 -4.87
C LEU A 201 4.28 -17.91 -3.68
N ASP A 202 5.59 -17.84 -3.80
CA ASP A 202 6.56 -18.35 -2.83
C ASP A 202 7.38 -17.24 -2.14
N GLY A 203 7.07 -15.98 -2.46
CA GLY A 203 7.79 -14.80 -1.97
C GLY A 203 9.14 -14.57 -2.65
N HIS A 204 9.49 -15.39 -3.65
CA HIS A 204 10.82 -15.36 -4.31
C HIS A 204 10.75 -15.33 -5.84
N HIS A 205 9.64 -15.77 -6.44
CA HIS A 205 9.52 -15.86 -7.90
C HIS A 205 9.37 -14.46 -8.53
N ALA A 206 8.38 -13.68 -8.12
CA ALA A 206 8.18 -12.33 -8.64
C ALA A 206 9.31 -11.39 -8.18
N LEU A 207 9.72 -10.47 -9.06
CA LEU A 207 10.76 -9.49 -8.74
C LEU A 207 10.35 -8.67 -7.50
N MET A 208 9.13 -8.14 -7.49
CA MET A 208 8.63 -7.34 -6.38
C MET A 208 8.54 -8.14 -5.07
N SER A 209 8.21 -9.45 -5.10
CA SER A 209 8.20 -10.28 -3.89
C SER A 209 9.60 -10.49 -3.33
N ARG A 210 10.61 -10.65 -4.19
CA ARG A 210 12.03 -10.73 -3.76
C ARG A 210 12.49 -9.45 -3.07
N GLN A 211 12.10 -8.29 -3.62
CA GLN A 211 12.44 -7.01 -3.02
C GLN A 211 11.66 -6.79 -1.72
N ALA A 212 10.35 -7.05 -1.72
CA ALA A 212 9.50 -6.96 -0.54
C ALA A 212 10.03 -7.79 0.64
N SER A 213 10.52 -9.00 0.39
CA SER A 213 11.08 -9.88 1.42
C SER A 213 12.31 -9.29 2.13
N ARG A 214 12.98 -8.29 1.53
CA ARG A 214 14.19 -7.64 2.07
C ARG A 214 13.94 -6.32 2.78
N ILE A 215 12.76 -5.72 2.59
CA ILE A 215 12.43 -4.38 3.09
C ILE A 215 12.59 -4.29 4.61
N ALA A 216 12.11 -5.29 5.34
CA ALA A 216 12.19 -5.31 6.81
C ALA A 216 13.63 -5.38 7.33
N ASP A 217 14.56 -6.00 6.57
CA ASP A 217 16.00 -6.01 6.90
C ASP A 217 16.67 -4.66 6.66
N LYS A 218 16.00 -3.76 5.94
CA LYS A 218 16.42 -2.36 5.72
C LYS A 218 15.83 -1.39 6.76
N GLY A 219 15.00 -1.90 7.66
CA GLY A 219 14.39 -1.08 8.70
C GLY A 219 13.04 -0.46 8.32
N MET A 220 12.40 -0.90 7.23
CA MET A 220 11.10 -0.42 6.80
C MET A 220 10.04 -1.50 6.96
N VAL A 221 8.80 -1.10 7.26
CA VAL A 221 7.64 -2.00 7.23
C VAL A 221 6.89 -1.81 5.91
N LEU A 222 6.71 -2.89 5.15
CA LEU A 222 5.79 -2.90 4.01
C LEU A 222 4.43 -3.42 4.43
N VAL A 223 3.41 -2.62 4.21
CA VAL A 223 1.99 -3.00 4.28
C VAL A 223 1.44 -3.05 2.86
N CYS A 224 0.90 -4.17 2.45
CA CYS A 224 0.43 -4.37 1.09
C CYS A 224 -0.96 -5.03 1.04
N SER A 225 -1.72 -4.71 -0.01
CA SER A 225 -3.02 -5.31 -0.26
C SER A 225 -2.90 -6.79 -0.63
N ALA A 226 -3.86 -7.62 -0.19
CA ALA A 226 -3.90 -9.05 -0.51
C ALA A 226 -4.33 -9.32 -1.97
N GLY A 227 -5.01 -8.36 -2.61
CA GLY A 227 -5.64 -8.51 -3.92
C GLY A 227 -7.15 -8.69 -3.84
N ASN A 228 -7.82 -8.51 -4.98
CA ASN A 228 -9.29 -8.47 -5.06
C ASN A 228 -9.88 -9.61 -5.90
N SER A 229 -9.19 -10.75 -5.92
CA SER A 229 -9.55 -11.91 -6.77
C SER A 229 -10.34 -13.00 -6.04
N GLY A 230 -10.75 -12.79 -4.78
CA GLY A 230 -11.41 -13.81 -3.94
C GLY A 230 -12.65 -14.44 -4.54
N ALA A 231 -13.48 -13.66 -5.25
CA ALA A 231 -14.65 -14.15 -5.97
C ALA A 231 -14.33 -14.70 -7.37
N GLY A 232 -13.12 -14.48 -7.88
CA GLY A 232 -12.67 -14.89 -9.22
C GLY A 232 -12.04 -16.28 -9.25
N SER A 233 -11.54 -16.66 -10.43
CA SER A 233 -10.85 -17.95 -10.63
C SER A 233 -9.49 -18.02 -9.95
N TRP A 234 -8.80 -16.89 -9.82
CA TRP A 234 -7.49 -16.82 -9.17
C TRP A 234 -7.57 -17.05 -7.66
N LYS A 235 -8.48 -16.40 -6.96
CA LYS A 235 -8.79 -16.48 -5.51
C LYS A 235 -7.63 -16.12 -4.58
N LYS A 236 -6.39 -16.24 -5.01
CA LYS A 236 -5.20 -16.14 -4.18
C LYS A 236 -4.68 -14.72 -4.07
N ILE A 237 -3.88 -14.49 -3.04
CA ILE A 237 -3.09 -13.28 -2.91
C ILE A 237 -2.27 -13.01 -4.17
N THR A 238 -1.87 -11.75 -4.35
CA THR A 238 -1.03 -11.32 -5.47
C THR A 238 0.33 -10.84 -4.95
N PRO A 239 1.44 -11.09 -5.68
CA PRO A 239 2.70 -10.42 -5.40
C PRO A 239 2.52 -8.88 -5.31
N PRO A 240 3.17 -8.21 -4.31
CA PRO A 240 4.16 -8.72 -3.37
C PRO A 240 3.57 -9.30 -2.07
N GLY A 241 2.24 -9.48 -1.96
CA GLY A 241 1.57 -9.98 -0.76
C GLY A 241 1.98 -11.39 -0.35
N ASP A 242 2.59 -12.17 -1.26
CA ASP A 242 3.15 -13.49 -0.99
C ASP A 242 4.51 -13.45 -0.28
N ALA A 243 5.15 -12.29 -0.16
CA ALA A 243 6.43 -12.14 0.52
C ALA A 243 6.33 -12.43 2.02
N GLY A 244 7.45 -12.91 2.62
CA GLY A 244 7.47 -13.35 4.03
C GLY A 244 7.45 -12.21 5.04
N ASN A 245 8.29 -11.22 4.81
CA ASN A 245 8.56 -10.13 5.75
C ASN A 245 7.74 -8.87 5.41
N VAL A 246 6.43 -9.02 5.18
CA VAL A 246 5.50 -7.94 4.89
C VAL A 246 4.19 -8.16 5.66
N LEU A 247 3.41 -7.12 5.87
CA LEU A 247 2.04 -7.21 6.36
C LEU A 247 1.08 -7.18 5.17
N THR A 248 0.57 -8.34 4.78
CA THR A 248 -0.45 -8.47 3.73
C THR A 248 -1.82 -8.35 4.34
N VAL A 249 -2.63 -7.42 3.82
CA VAL A 249 -3.91 -7.04 4.43
C VAL A 249 -5.06 -7.46 3.54
N GLY A 250 -5.92 -8.34 4.06
CA GLY A 250 -7.22 -8.70 3.48
C GLY A 250 -8.30 -7.69 3.83
N ALA A 251 -9.44 -7.75 3.14
CA ALA A 251 -10.55 -6.83 3.32
C ALA A 251 -11.73 -7.46 4.06
N VAL A 252 -12.23 -6.74 5.06
CA VAL A 252 -13.49 -6.99 5.76
C VAL A 252 -14.38 -5.73 5.68
N ASP A 253 -15.64 -5.86 6.08
CA ASP A 253 -16.51 -4.72 6.36
C ASP A 253 -16.32 -4.20 7.80
N LYS A 254 -17.10 -3.21 8.20
CA LYS A 254 -17.04 -2.61 9.54
C LYS A 254 -17.51 -3.55 10.68
N GLU A 255 -18.21 -4.63 10.34
CA GLU A 255 -18.62 -5.72 11.25
C GLU A 255 -17.59 -6.88 11.27
N ALA A 256 -16.40 -6.70 10.66
CA ALA A 256 -15.35 -7.71 10.50
C ALA A 256 -15.76 -8.94 9.66
N VAL A 257 -16.77 -8.82 8.80
CA VAL A 257 -17.15 -9.89 7.87
C VAL A 257 -16.29 -9.81 6.61
N LEU A 258 -15.76 -10.95 6.16
CA LEU A 258 -14.87 -11.01 4.99
C LEU A 258 -15.55 -10.45 3.74
N ALA A 259 -14.87 -9.55 3.06
CA ALA A 259 -15.30 -9.05 1.75
C ALA A 259 -15.19 -10.17 0.70
N PRO A 260 -16.25 -10.44 -0.10
CA PRO A 260 -16.24 -11.54 -1.07
C PRO A 260 -15.09 -11.47 -2.10
N PHE A 261 -14.63 -10.28 -2.39
CA PHE A 261 -13.52 -10.06 -3.33
C PHE A 261 -12.14 -10.24 -2.68
N SER A 262 -12.03 -10.24 -1.35
CA SER A 262 -10.72 -10.32 -0.68
C SER A 262 -9.99 -11.60 -1.07
N SER A 263 -8.80 -11.46 -1.64
CA SER A 263 -7.93 -12.58 -1.95
C SER A 263 -7.49 -13.32 -0.69
N VAL A 264 -7.33 -14.64 -0.80
CA VAL A 264 -6.99 -15.52 0.31
C VAL A 264 -5.68 -16.27 0.06
N GLY A 265 -5.04 -16.73 1.12
CA GLY A 265 -3.86 -17.60 1.01
C GLY A 265 -4.24 -19.04 0.64
N ASN A 266 -3.37 -19.95 0.74
CA ASN A 266 -2.01 -19.91 1.26
C ASN A 266 -0.99 -19.54 0.14
N THR A 267 0.24 -19.29 0.54
CA THR A 267 1.37 -19.23 -0.39
C THR A 267 1.72 -20.63 -0.92
N ALA A 268 2.56 -20.71 -1.96
CA ALA A 268 3.02 -21.98 -2.53
C ALA A 268 3.85 -22.81 -1.53
N ASP A 269 4.53 -22.14 -0.62
CA ASP A 269 5.32 -22.71 0.48
C ASP A 269 4.52 -22.82 1.80
N HIS A 270 3.19 -22.76 1.73
CA HIS A 270 2.23 -22.98 2.81
C HIS A 270 2.28 -21.97 3.97
N ARG A 271 2.85 -20.77 3.79
CA ARG A 271 2.70 -19.70 4.79
C ARG A 271 1.27 -19.17 4.82
N ILE A 272 0.83 -18.78 6.00
CA ILE A 272 -0.46 -18.13 6.20
C ILE A 272 -0.41 -16.73 5.56
N LYS A 273 -1.41 -16.45 4.71
CA LYS A 273 -1.70 -15.15 4.11
C LYS A 273 -3.21 -15.02 3.87
N PRO A 274 -3.79 -13.81 3.93
CA PRO A 274 -3.15 -12.56 4.36
C PRO A 274 -2.59 -12.67 5.78
N ASP A 275 -1.78 -11.70 6.23
CA ASP A 275 -1.34 -11.66 7.63
C ASP A 275 -2.48 -11.19 8.54
N ILE A 276 -3.20 -10.16 8.14
CA ILE A 276 -4.25 -9.49 8.92
C ILE A 276 -5.37 -9.03 7.99
N VAL A 277 -6.47 -8.56 8.58
CA VAL A 277 -7.57 -7.94 7.84
C VAL A 277 -7.95 -6.58 8.43
N ALA A 278 -8.49 -5.71 7.58
CA ALA A 278 -9.02 -4.39 7.96
C ALA A 278 -10.19 -3.99 7.07
N VAL A 279 -10.84 -2.87 7.37
CA VAL A 279 -11.96 -2.38 6.56
C VAL A 279 -11.49 -2.10 5.14
N GLY A 280 -12.07 -2.81 4.19
CA GLY A 280 -11.83 -2.65 2.75
C GLY A 280 -13.12 -2.79 1.93
N LEU A 281 -14.23 -3.20 2.58
CA LEU A 281 -15.56 -3.17 2.01
C LEU A 281 -16.32 -1.99 2.62
N GLY A 282 -16.61 -0.99 1.78
CA GLY A 282 -17.25 0.26 2.21
C GLY A 282 -16.32 1.19 2.98
N ALA A 283 -15.01 1.15 2.73
CA ALA A 283 -14.05 2.06 3.32
C ALA A 283 -14.34 3.51 2.93
N ASP A 284 -14.32 4.41 3.90
CA ASP A 284 -14.54 5.84 3.66
C ASP A 284 -13.26 6.48 3.10
N VAL A 285 -13.43 7.27 2.03
CA VAL A 285 -12.34 7.91 1.27
C VAL A 285 -12.73 9.32 0.87
N ILE A 286 -11.77 10.14 0.48
CA ILE A 286 -12.00 11.37 -0.26
C ILE A 286 -11.85 11.06 -1.75
N ARG A 287 -12.78 11.57 -2.58
CA ARG A 287 -12.76 11.43 -4.03
C ARG A 287 -12.08 12.62 -4.70
N THR A 288 -11.75 12.50 -5.97
CA THR A 288 -11.06 13.54 -6.77
C THR A 288 -11.82 14.85 -6.88
N ASP A 289 -13.13 14.82 -6.64
CA ASP A 289 -14.00 16.00 -6.56
C ASP A 289 -14.06 16.64 -5.16
N GLY A 290 -13.22 16.13 -4.21
CA GLY A 290 -13.15 16.59 -2.83
C GLY A 290 -14.30 16.12 -1.93
N ASN A 291 -15.26 15.36 -2.47
CA ASN A 291 -16.36 14.80 -1.69
C ASN A 291 -15.90 13.53 -0.95
N GLN A 292 -16.52 13.30 0.20
CA GLN A 292 -16.45 12.01 0.88
C GLN A 292 -17.18 10.96 0.04
N GLY A 293 -16.66 9.72 0.08
CA GLY A 293 -17.26 8.59 -0.60
C GLY A 293 -16.87 7.28 0.03
N ARG A 294 -17.39 6.18 -0.50
CA ARG A 294 -17.01 4.83 -0.12
C ARG A 294 -16.37 4.09 -1.28
N ALA A 295 -15.39 3.28 -0.94
CA ALA A 295 -14.66 2.47 -1.89
C ALA A 295 -14.53 1.03 -1.40
N ASN A 296 -14.33 0.09 -2.34
CA ASN A 296 -14.19 -1.33 -2.06
C ASN A 296 -12.87 -1.83 -2.64
N GLY A 297 -12.08 -2.53 -1.83
CA GLY A 297 -10.81 -3.12 -2.23
C GLY A 297 -9.91 -3.37 -1.03
N THR A 298 -9.08 -4.40 -1.12
CA THR A 298 -7.95 -4.57 -0.21
C THR A 298 -6.98 -3.39 -0.30
N SER A 299 -7.04 -2.65 -1.41
CA SER A 299 -6.35 -1.37 -1.62
C SER A 299 -6.67 -0.29 -0.60
N PHE A 300 -7.81 -0.40 0.12
CA PHE A 300 -8.19 0.52 1.19
C PHE A 300 -7.94 -0.08 2.58
N ALA A 301 -8.00 -1.39 2.72
CA ALA A 301 -7.63 -2.09 3.95
C ALA A 301 -6.12 -1.90 4.27
N SER A 302 -5.27 -2.01 3.25
CA SER A 302 -3.82 -1.83 3.38
C SER A 302 -3.44 -0.43 3.94
N PRO A 303 -3.87 0.69 3.35
CA PRO A 303 -3.51 2.01 3.88
C PRO A 303 -4.05 2.26 5.29
N ILE A 304 -5.27 1.80 5.62
CA ILE A 304 -5.79 1.89 6.99
C ILE A 304 -4.81 1.24 7.98
N MET A 305 -4.33 0.04 7.68
CA MET A 305 -3.33 -0.62 8.53
C MET A 305 -1.96 0.03 8.47
N CYS A 306 -1.55 0.55 7.32
CA CYS A 306 -0.28 1.26 7.18
C CYS A 306 -0.17 2.44 8.15
N GLY A 307 -1.20 3.28 8.23
CA GLY A 307 -1.21 4.38 9.20
C GLY A 307 -1.26 3.90 10.64
N MET A 308 -2.04 2.86 10.95
CA MET A 308 -2.08 2.28 12.30
C MET A 308 -0.73 1.70 12.71
N VAL A 309 -0.02 1.04 11.79
CA VAL A 309 1.35 0.54 12.02
C VAL A 309 2.32 1.68 12.31
N ALA A 310 2.22 2.79 11.57
CA ALA A 310 3.05 3.98 11.84
C ALA A 310 2.77 4.57 13.23
N CYS A 311 1.50 4.66 13.65
CA CYS A 311 1.14 5.12 14.99
C CYS A 311 1.63 4.17 16.10
N LEU A 312 1.51 2.86 15.89
CA LEU A 312 2.02 1.87 16.83
C LEU A 312 3.55 1.94 16.93
N TRP A 313 4.24 2.10 15.81
CA TRP A 313 5.70 2.20 15.80
C TRP A 313 6.19 3.49 16.44
N GLN A 314 5.49 4.61 16.21
CA GLN A 314 5.71 5.85 16.97
C GLN A 314 5.64 5.62 18.49
N ALA A 315 4.66 4.82 18.95
CA ALA A 315 4.49 4.48 20.37
C ALA A 315 5.55 3.49 20.88
N CYS A 316 6.18 2.73 19.99
CA CYS A 316 7.14 1.66 20.29
C CYS A 316 8.48 1.86 19.54
N PRO A 317 9.18 2.99 19.72
CA PRO A 317 10.30 3.38 18.84
C PRO A 317 11.55 2.50 18.96
N GLU A 318 11.63 1.64 19.98
CA GLU A 318 12.75 0.73 20.18
C GLU A 318 12.63 -0.57 19.36
N LEU A 319 11.43 -0.84 18.81
CA LEU A 319 11.19 -2.04 18.02
C LEU A 319 11.76 -1.91 16.61
N THR A 320 12.29 -3.02 16.13
CA THR A 320 12.63 -3.17 14.71
C THR A 320 11.37 -3.36 13.85
N ALA A 321 11.48 -3.16 12.55
CA ALA A 321 10.37 -3.38 11.61
C ALA A 321 9.74 -4.79 11.75
N LYS A 322 10.56 -5.83 11.95
CA LYS A 322 10.09 -7.21 12.15
C LYS A 322 9.32 -7.37 13.46
N GLU A 323 9.79 -6.77 14.53
CA GLU A 323 9.14 -6.83 15.84
C GLU A 323 7.80 -6.09 15.84
N VAL A 324 7.70 -4.95 15.15
CA VAL A 324 6.42 -4.24 14.96
C VAL A 324 5.43 -5.11 14.21
N MET A 325 5.82 -5.72 13.08
CA MET A 325 4.94 -6.60 12.32
C MET A 325 4.48 -7.81 13.15
N GLU A 326 5.37 -8.39 13.93
CA GLU A 326 5.02 -9.52 14.80
C GLU A 326 4.08 -9.08 15.93
N LEU A 327 4.28 -7.90 16.49
CA LEU A 327 3.40 -7.33 17.51
C LEU A 327 1.98 -7.12 16.97
N VAL A 328 1.87 -6.60 15.73
CA VAL A 328 0.59 -6.44 15.03
C VAL A 328 -0.10 -7.81 14.81
N ARG A 329 0.61 -8.82 14.31
CA ARG A 329 0.03 -10.17 14.13
C ARG A 329 -0.50 -10.76 15.44
N ARG A 330 0.27 -10.66 16.52
CA ARG A 330 -0.08 -11.20 17.85
C ARG A 330 -1.25 -10.47 18.50
N SER A 331 -1.53 -9.25 18.10
CA SER A 331 -2.68 -8.50 18.63
C SER A 331 -4.01 -8.87 17.95
N GLY A 332 -3.97 -9.64 16.86
CA GLY A 332 -5.14 -10.04 16.10
C GLY A 332 -6.10 -10.93 16.89
N ASP A 333 -7.39 -10.79 16.62
CA ASP A 333 -8.47 -11.52 17.27
C ASP A 333 -8.47 -13.04 16.95
N ARG A 334 -7.64 -13.47 16.00
CA ARG A 334 -7.41 -14.88 15.60
C ARG A 334 -5.97 -15.32 15.81
N ALA A 335 -5.18 -14.59 16.61
CA ALA A 335 -3.75 -14.85 16.76
C ALA A 335 -3.44 -16.27 17.27
N ASP A 336 -4.31 -16.87 18.08
CA ASP A 336 -4.13 -18.23 18.60
C ASP A 336 -4.43 -19.32 17.54
N PHE A 337 -5.27 -19.03 16.55
CA PHE A 337 -5.70 -19.96 15.49
C PHE A 337 -5.79 -19.25 14.14
N PRO A 338 -4.66 -18.76 13.59
CA PRO A 338 -4.67 -18.05 12.33
C PRO A 338 -5.00 -18.98 11.16
N ASP A 339 -5.65 -18.42 10.13
CA ASP A 339 -6.07 -19.15 8.94
C ASP A 339 -5.64 -18.43 7.62
N ASN A 340 -5.92 -19.06 6.49
CA ASN A 340 -5.58 -18.50 5.17
C ASN A 340 -6.68 -17.57 4.59
N ILE A 341 -7.65 -17.18 5.39
CA ILE A 341 -8.78 -16.32 4.98
C ILE A 341 -8.66 -14.96 5.68
N TYR A 342 -8.53 -14.99 7.00
CA TYR A 342 -8.42 -13.82 7.85
C TYR A 342 -6.98 -13.56 8.35
N GLY A 343 -6.06 -14.49 8.12
CA GLY A 343 -4.75 -14.43 8.75
C GLY A 343 -4.85 -14.52 10.27
N TYR A 344 -4.16 -13.62 10.94
CA TYR A 344 -4.24 -13.44 12.40
C TYR A 344 -5.48 -12.61 12.83
N GLY A 345 -6.36 -12.28 11.88
CA GLY A 345 -7.61 -11.56 12.13
C GLY A 345 -7.47 -10.04 12.11
N VAL A 346 -8.40 -9.35 12.75
CA VAL A 346 -8.37 -7.90 12.95
C VAL A 346 -7.41 -7.58 14.08
N PRO A 347 -6.32 -6.82 13.84
CA PRO A 347 -5.39 -6.47 14.90
C PRO A 347 -5.99 -5.43 15.85
N ASP A 348 -5.77 -5.60 17.16
CA ASP A 348 -6.06 -4.62 18.20
C ASP A 348 -4.79 -3.80 18.48
N MET A 349 -4.71 -2.59 17.95
CA MET A 349 -3.52 -1.74 18.06
C MET A 349 -3.29 -1.24 19.48
N TRP A 350 -4.35 -1.07 20.26
CA TRP A 350 -4.23 -0.71 21.66
C TRP A 350 -3.66 -1.86 22.50
N LYS A 351 -4.17 -3.08 22.29
CA LYS A 351 -3.62 -4.28 22.90
C LYS A 351 -2.14 -4.47 22.54
N ALA A 352 -1.79 -4.27 21.27
CA ALA A 352 -0.39 -4.33 20.83
C ALA A 352 0.51 -3.38 21.64
N TYR A 353 0.09 -2.13 21.80
CA TYR A 353 0.82 -1.16 22.62
C TYR A 353 0.91 -1.58 24.10
N GLN A 354 -0.19 -2.07 24.70
CA GLN A 354 -0.19 -2.58 26.08
C GLN A 354 0.75 -3.79 26.24
N ASP A 355 0.73 -4.73 25.32
CA ASP A 355 1.61 -5.91 25.32
C ASP A 355 3.10 -5.52 25.21
N TYR A 356 3.43 -4.44 24.49
CA TYR A 356 4.78 -3.86 24.47
C TYR A 356 5.17 -3.29 25.82
N LEU A 357 4.29 -2.49 26.46
CA LEU A 357 4.58 -1.90 27.77
C LEU A 357 4.78 -2.94 28.86
N LEU A 358 4.07 -4.07 28.82
CA LEU A 358 4.19 -5.15 29.81
C LEU A 358 5.53 -5.93 29.70
N LYS A 359 6.21 -5.83 28.57
CA LYS A 359 7.51 -6.49 28.34
C LYS A 359 8.72 -5.62 28.68
N ARG A 360 8.48 -4.37 29.01
CA ARG A 360 9.48 -3.35 29.32
C ARG A 360 9.67 -3.23 30.83
#